data_7bf4bbde693f14f240ebf9f4af3422fe
#
_entry.id   7bf4bbde693f14f240ebf9f4af3422fe
#
_cell.length_a   1.000
_cell.length_b   1.000
_cell.length_c   1.000
_cell.angle_alpha   90.00
_cell.angle_beta   90.00
_cell.angle_gamma   90.00
#
_symmetry.space_group_name_H-M   'P 1'
#
loop_
_entity.id
_entity.type
_entity.pdbx_description
1 polymer ?
#
loop_
_entity_poly.entity_id
_entity_poly.type
_entity_poly.pdbx_seq_one_letter_code
_entity_poly.pdbx_strand_id
1 'polypeptide(L)'
;AWVQRRLQMGDRYGMHLHLFHDYVESAGVTLRKEPNWGDNGTGYGVPLAAYTKDEQVRLIQYGLDLLFANGVPKTTLFRAGGWYANLDTLAALEELGFTADSSARTKYTFGRNKLPGYWDISPTMKPYYPSRTNQNRENPANEFPVLEIPDNGADSYAYSAADMIKRFTLNLGDGILTEPQQVTYLSHPHWFDDKEQARVRELFTYIARYNNADDHGPVVYSKTNVIADQWSN
;
A
#
# COMPACT_ATOMS: atom_id res chain seq x y z
N ALA A 1 7.65 -20.50 -9.17
CA ALA A 1 7.93 -21.49 -8.09
C ALA A 1 7.86 -20.89 -6.68
N TRP A 2 8.61 -19.81 -6.35
CA TRP A 2 8.64 -19.24 -4.99
C TRP A 2 7.29 -18.63 -4.58
N VAL A 3 6.70 -17.75 -5.39
CA VAL A 3 5.39 -17.13 -5.13
C VAL A 3 4.30 -18.19 -4.91
N GLN A 4 4.23 -19.18 -5.78
CA GLN A 4 3.26 -20.27 -5.65
C GLN A 4 3.42 -21.04 -4.34
N ARG A 5 4.66 -21.31 -3.91
CA ARG A 5 4.94 -21.93 -2.61
C ARG A 5 4.45 -21.06 -1.44
N ARG A 6 4.66 -19.73 -1.50
CA ARG A 6 4.20 -18.80 -0.46
C ARG A 6 2.67 -18.77 -0.38
N LEU A 7 1.99 -18.78 -1.53
CA LEU A 7 0.52 -18.86 -1.58
C LEU A 7 -0.01 -20.15 -0.96
N GLN A 8 0.65 -21.30 -1.22
CA GLN A 8 0.32 -22.57 -0.59
C GLN A 8 0.52 -22.56 0.93
N MET A 9 1.47 -21.78 1.44
CA MET A 9 1.70 -21.57 2.87
C MET A 9 0.69 -20.58 3.50
N GLY A 10 -0.27 -20.09 2.71
CA GLY A 10 -1.32 -19.19 3.19
C GLY A 10 -1.01 -17.72 3.11
N ASP A 11 0.10 -17.32 2.47
CA ASP A 11 0.34 -15.91 2.18
C ASP A 11 -0.73 -15.37 1.23
N ARG A 12 -0.91 -14.06 1.30
CA ARG A 12 -1.71 -13.30 0.34
C ARG A 12 -0.80 -12.30 -0.37
N TYR A 13 -1.20 -11.88 -1.56
CA TYR A 13 -0.48 -10.86 -2.29
C TYR A 13 -1.46 -9.80 -2.82
N GLY A 14 -0.95 -8.60 -2.97
CA GLY A 14 -1.57 -7.52 -3.72
C GLY A 14 -0.71 -7.18 -4.93
N MET A 15 -1.30 -6.54 -5.91
CA MET A 15 -0.56 -6.01 -7.05
C MET A 15 0.20 -4.76 -6.64
N HIS A 16 1.48 -4.69 -7.02
CA HIS A 16 2.34 -3.54 -6.82
C HIS A 16 3.08 -3.22 -8.12
N LEU A 17 2.93 -2.00 -8.63
CA LEU A 17 3.45 -1.62 -9.94
C LEU A 17 4.52 -0.54 -9.86
N HIS A 18 5.62 -0.80 -10.55
CA HIS A 18 6.58 0.20 -11.02
C HIS A 18 6.64 0.16 -12.54
N LEU A 19 6.63 1.33 -13.18
CA LEU A 19 6.42 1.47 -14.61
C LEU A 19 7.76 1.58 -15.36
N PHE A 20 8.44 0.44 -15.50
CA PHE A 20 9.60 0.36 -16.38
C PHE A 20 9.19 0.58 -17.84
N HIS A 21 10.09 1.10 -18.66
CA HIS A 21 9.82 1.45 -20.05
C HIS A 21 9.28 0.26 -20.86
N ASP A 22 9.95 -0.88 -20.78
CA ASP A 22 9.56 -2.11 -21.46
C ASP A 22 8.16 -2.60 -21.03
N TYR A 23 7.83 -2.44 -19.76
CA TYR A 23 6.49 -2.76 -19.25
C TYR A 23 5.42 -1.85 -19.86
N VAL A 24 5.64 -0.54 -19.87
CA VAL A 24 4.69 0.45 -20.38
C VAL A 24 4.48 0.27 -21.89
N GLU A 25 5.56 0.08 -22.66
CA GLU A 25 5.49 -0.20 -24.10
C GLU A 25 4.73 -1.50 -24.40
N SER A 26 5.02 -2.56 -23.63
CA SER A 26 4.34 -3.85 -23.78
C SER A 26 2.84 -3.78 -23.45
N ALA A 27 2.44 -2.88 -22.56
CA ALA A 27 1.04 -2.58 -22.26
C ALA A 27 0.36 -1.72 -23.35
N GLY A 28 1.06 -1.33 -24.41
CA GLY A 28 0.55 -0.47 -25.49
C GLY A 28 0.26 0.97 -25.05
N VAL A 29 1.00 1.46 -24.06
CA VAL A 29 0.85 2.82 -23.51
C VAL A 29 2.06 3.66 -23.91
N THR A 30 1.85 4.94 -24.20
CA THR A 30 2.91 5.87 -24.55
C THR A 30 3.76 6.22 -23.35
N LEU A 31 5.07 6.06 -23.46
CA LEU A 31 6.02 6.38 -22.40
C LEU A 31 5.92 7.84 -21.95
N ARG A 32 5.94 8.02 -20.64
CA ARG A 32 6.10 9.33 -20.01
C ARG A 32 7.46 9.41 -19.32
N LYS A 33 8.01 10.60 -19.22
CA LYS A 33 9.27 10.89 -18.54
C LYS A 33 9.08 11.73 -17.29
N GLU A 34 7.96 12.46 -17.23
CA GLU A 34 7.61 13.35 -16.12
C GLU A 34 6.12 13.18 -15.75
N PRO A 35 5.77 13.43 -14.48
CA PRO A 35 6.68 13.67 -13.35
C PRO A 35 7.54 12.45 -13.02
N ASN A 36 8.72 12.66 -12.41
CA ASN A 36 9.66 11.59 -12.08
C ASN A 36 10.32 11.86 -10.72
N TRP A 37 10.33 10.88 -9.81
CA TRP A 37 10.99 11.06 -8.50
C TRP A 37 12.50 10.86 -8.53
N GLY A 38 13.07 10.57 -9.69
CA GLY A 38 14.51 10.50 -9.89
C GLY A 38 15.05 9.09 -9.99
N ASP A 39 14.75 8.42 -11.08
CA ASP A 39 15.40 7.18 -11.51
C ASP A 39 16.61 7.44 -12.42
N ASN A 40 17.15 6.36 -12.98
CA ASN A 40 18.26 6.40 -13.94
C ASN A 40 17.79 6.28 -15.39
N GLY A 41 16.59 6.80 -15.71
CA GLY A 41 16.01 6.75 -17.05
C GLY A 41 15.43 5.39 -17.45
N THR A 42 15.06 4.57 -16.48
CA THR A 42 14.44 3.25 -16.72
C THR A 42 12.91 3.30 -16.77
N GLY A 43 12.32 4.43 -16.39
CA GLY A 43 10.88 4.59 -16.16
C GLY A 43 10.43 4.27 -14.74
N TYR A 44 11.27 3.60 -13.95
CA TYR A 44 10.95 3.22 -12.57
C TYR A 44 10.47 4.40 -11.71
N GLY A 45 11.00 5.59 -11.94
CA GLY A 45 10.69 6.81 -11.21
C GLY A 45 9.45 7.56 -11.70
N VAL A 46 8.82 7.12 -12.79
CA VAL A 46 7.57 7.72 -13.29
C VAL A 46 6.39 7.06 -12.59
N PRO A 47 5.59 7.82 -11.81
CA PRO A 47 4.48 7.24 -11.05
C PRO A 47 3.32 6.82 -11.94
N LEU A 48 2.52 5.85 -11.47
CA LEU A 48 1.26 5.46 -12.13
C LEU A 48 0.34 6.67 -12.31
N ALA A 49 0.26 7.54 -11.32
CA ALA A 49 -0.53 8.79 -11.36
C ALA A 49 -0.08 9.81 -12.43
N ALA A 50 1.02 9.58 -13.15
CA ALA A 50 1.42 10.38 -14.30
C ALA A 50 0.56 10.08 -15.56
N TYR A 51 -0.13 8.95 -15.57
CA TYR A 51 -0.92 8.45 -16.67
C TYR A 51 -2.40 8.77 -16.46
N THR A 52 -3.15 8.93 -17.56
CA THR A 52 -4.61 9.11 -17.50
C THR A 52 -5.29 7.86 -16.94
N LYS A 53 -6.52 7.98 -16.45
CA LYS A 53 -7.31 6.84 -15.97
C LYS A 53 -7.31 5.66 -16.95
N ASP A 54 -7.58 5.91 -18.24
CA ASP A 54 -7.66 4.85 -19.25
C ASP A 54 -6.29 4.19 -19.55
N GLU A 55 -5.20 4.95 -19.46
CA GLU A 55 -3.84 4.41 -19.54
C GLU A 55 -3.52 3.58 -18.29
N GLN A 56 -3.93 4.03 -17.10
CA GLN A 56 -3.78 3.29 -15.86
C GLN A 56 -4.55 1.96 -15.88
N VAL A 57 -5.78 1.96 -16.39
CA VAL A 57 -6.56 0.72 -16.61
C VAL A 57 -5.76 -0.27 -17.47
N ARG A 58 -5.20 0.17 -18.60
CA ARG A 58 -4.40 -0.70 -19.48
C ARG A 58 -3.14 -1.21 -18.81
N LEU A 59 -2.42 -0.35 -18.08
CA LEU A 59 -1.20 -0.72 -17.35
C LEU A 59 -1.49 -1.75 -16.25
N ILE A 60 -2.52 -1.54 -15.46
CA ILE A 60 -2.91 -2.46 -14.39
C ILE A 60 -3.41 -3.78 -14.98
N GLN A 61 -4.27 -3.74 -15.99
CA GLN A 61 -4.79 -4.94 -16.65
C GLN A 61 -3.67 -5.78 -17.25
N TYR A 62 -2.71 -5.16 -17.94
CA TYR A 62 -1.55 -5.86 -18.47
C TYR A 62 -0.76 -6.60 -17.40
N GLY A 63 -0.55 -5.98 -16.23
CA GLY A 63 0.10 -6.63 -15.10
C GLY A 63 -0.70 -7.81 -14.53
N LEU A 64 -2.02 -7.68 -14.43
CA LEU A 64 -2.89 -8.79 -14.02
C LEU A 64 -2.78 -9.97 -14.99
N ASP A 65 -2.76 -9.69 -16.30
CA ASP A 65 -2.66 -10.71 -17.34
C ASP A 65 -1.30 -11.42 -17.31
N LEU A 66 -0.21 -10.67 -17.08
CA LEU A 66 1.13 -11.24 -16.90
C LEU A 66 1.20 -12.15 -15.67
N LEU A 67 0.65 -11.73 -14.55
CA LEU A 67 0.63 -12.54 -13.32
C LEU A 67 -0.18 -13.81 -13.54
N PHE A 68 -1.35 -13.70 -14.15
CA PHE A 68 -2.23 -14.84 -14.45
C PHE A 68 -1.58 -15.82 -15.41
N ALA A 69 -0.95 -15.34 -16.49
CA ALA A 69 -0.21 -16.17 -17.45
C ALA A 69 0.96 -16.94 -16.80
N ASN A 70 1.48 -16.45 -15.68
CA ASN A 70 2.53 -17.10 -14.88
C ASN A 70 1.99 -17.91 -13.69
N GLY A 71 0.69 -18.23 -13.68
CA GLY A 71 0.05 -19.08 -12.68
C GLY A 71 -0.13 -18.40 -11.30
N VAL A 72 -0.13 -17.06 -11.27
CA VAL A 72 -0.46 -16.30 -10.07
C VAL A 72 -1.96 -15.95 -10.13
N PRO A 73 -2.77 -16.29 -9.13
CA PRO A 73 -4.20 -16.01 -9.13
C PRO A 73 -4.51 -14.52 -9.27
N LYS A 74 -5.71 -14.16 -9.67
CA LYS A 74 -6.15 -12.76 -9.64
C LYS A 74 -6.18 -12.24 -8.21
N THR A 75 -5.82 -10.97 -8.04
CA THR A 75 -5.91 -10.25 -6.76
C THR A 75 -6.84 -9.06 -6.90
N THR A 76 -7.47 -8.68 -5.80
CA THR A 76 -8.28 -7.46 -5.68
C THR A 76 -7.64 -6.44 -4.75
N LEU A 77 -6.38 -6.67 -4.34
CA LEU A 77 -5.60 -5.77 -3.50
C LEU A 77 -4.53 -5.07 -4.34
N PHE A 78 -4.36 -3.78 -4.09
CA PHE A 78 -3.41 -2.95 -4.84
C PHE A 78 -2.53 -2.10 -3.91
N ARG A 79 -1.37 -1.70 -4.43
CA ARG A 79 -0.53 -0.62 -3.90
C ARG A 79 0.27 -0.01 -5.04
N ALA A 80 0.17 1.31 -5.22
CA ALA A 80 0.95 2.02 -6.22
C ALA A 80 2.44 2.08 -5.85
N GLY A 81 3.31 2.00 -6.85
CA GLY A 81 4.73 2.25 -6.69
C GLY A 81 5.00 3.66 -6.13
N GLY A 82 5.83 3.76 -5.09
CA GLY A 82 6.08 5.01 -4.39
C GLY A 82 4.84 5.65 -3.74
N TRP A 83 3.76 4.89 -3.56
CA TRP A 83 2.45 5.34 -3.04
C TRP A 83 1.76 6.39 -3.92
N TYR A 84 2.15 6.53 -5.18
CA TYR A 84 1.61 7.52 -6.10
C TYR A 84 0.31 7.06 -6.77
N ALA A 85 -0.74 6.87 -5.98
CA ALA A 85 -2.11 6.74 -6.45
C ALA A 85 -2.82 8.10 -6.36
N ASN A 86 -3.65 8.41 -7.35
CA ASN A 86 -4.50 9.60 -7.40
C ASN A 86 -5.97 9.21 -7.64
N LEU A 87 -6.85 10.18 -7.85
CA LEU A 87 -8.27 9.92 -8.11
C LEU A 87 -8.47 9.07 -9.38
N ASP A 88 -7.65 9.27 -10.41
CA ASP A 88 -7.69 8.45 -11.63
C ASP A 88 -7.27 7.00 -11.34
N THR A 89 -6.30 6.80 -10.42
CA THR A 89 -5.91 5.47 -9.98
C THR A 89 -7.07 4.76 -9.29
N LEU A 90 -7.74 5.42 -8.35
CA LEU A 90 -8.88 4.85 -7.65
C LEU A 90 -10.03 4.51 -8.61
N ALA A 91 -10.29 5.37 -9.60
CA ALA A 91 -11.26 5.10 -10.64
C ALA A 91 -10.87 3.91 -11.55
N ALA A 92 -9.59 3.76 -11.86
CA ALA A 92 -9.08 2.60 -12.62
C ALA A 92 -9.19 1.30 -11.81
N LEU A 93 -8.90 1.35 -10.51
CA LEU A 93 -9.05 0.20 -9.61
C LEU A 93 -10.51 -0.24 -9.48
N GLU A 94 -11.44 0.72 -9.34
CA GLU A 94 -12.90 0.46 -9.35
C GLU A 94 -13.32 -0.24 -10.65
N GLU A 95 -12.91 0.27 -11.81
CA GLU A 95 -13.25 -0.31 -13.12
C GLU A 95 -12.72 -1.74 -13.28
N LEU A 96 -11.57 -2.04 -12.71
CA LEU A 96 -10.95 -3.36 -12.76
C LEU A 96 -11.41 -4.31 -11.64
N GLY A 97 -12.32 -3.86 -10.77
CA GLY A 97 -12.90 -4.68 -9.71
C GLY A 97 -11.95 -4.92 -8.52
N PHE A 98 -11.00 -4.02 -8.28
CA PHE A 98 -10.24 -4.06 -7.03
C PHE A 98 -11.11 -3.66 -5.86
N THR A 99 -10.92 -4.32 -4.72
CA THR A 99 -11.70 -4.07 -3.49
C THR A 99 -10.94 -3.25 -2.46
N ALA A 100 -9.61 -3.27 -2.51
CA ALA A 100 -8.81 -2.46 -1.60
C ALA A 100 -7.52 -1.95 -2.24
N ASP A 101 -7.10 -0.76 -1.81
CA ASP A 101 -5.80 -0.13 -2.04
C ASP A 101 -5.08 0.10 -0.71
N SER A 102 -3.78 0.17 -0.72
CA SER A 102 -2.97 0.51 0.45
C SER A 102 -1.86 1.50 0.07
N SER A 103 -2.24 2.54 -0.66
CA SER A 103 -1.32 3.59 -1.12
C SER A 103 -1.34 4.83 -0.22
N ALA A 104 -2.39 5.01 0.63
CA ALA A 104 -2.48 6.17 1.48
C ALA A 104 -1.42 6.17 2.57
N ARG A 105 -0.80 7.32 2.76
CA ARG A 105 0.16 7.56 3.85
C ARG A 105 0.14 9.02 4.29
N THR A 106 0.82 9.32 5.37
CA THR A 106 1.04 10.72 5.79
C THR A 106 1.82 11.49 4.72
N LYS A 107 1.68 12.80 4.71
CA LYS A 107 2.36 13.69 3.76
C LYS A 107 3.83 13.34 3.56
N TYR A 108 4.27 13.29 2.31
CA TYR A 108 5.62 12.90 1.95
C TYR A 108 6.10 13.54 0.64
N THR A 109 7.41 13.50 0.45
CA THR A 109 8.07 13.65 -0.84
C THR A 109 8.97 12.47 -1.08
N PHE A 110 9.15 12.03 -2.31
CA PHE A 110 9.93 10.82 -2.61
C PHE A 110 11.02 11.07 -3.65
N GLY A 111 12.09 10.26 -3.56
CA GLY A 111 13.20 10.26 -4.47
C GLY A 111 14.09 11.50 -4.40
N ARG A 112 15.13 11.54 -5.26
CA ARG A 112 16.09 12.64 -5.33
C ARG A 112 15.47 13.95 -5.84
N ASN A 113 14.42 13.86 -6.66
CA ASN A 113 13.68 15.02 -7.16
C ASN A 113 12.63 15.53 -6.16
N LYS A 114 12.49 14.86 -5.00
CA LYS A 114 11.53 15.20 -3.95
C LYS A 114 10.13 15.44 -4.49
N LEU A 115 9.69 14.55 -5.39
CA LEU A 115 8.35 14.62 -5.95
C LEU A 115 7.31 14.56 -4.81
N PRO A 116 6.38 15.53 -4.72
CA PRO A 116 5.32 15.49 -3.71
C PRO A 116 4.38 14.31 -3.95
N GLY A 117 3.99 13.63 -2.87
CA GLY A 117 2.95 12.60 -2.93
C GLY A 117 1.55 13.19 -3.00
N TYR A 118 0.58 12.36 -3.34
CA TYR A 118 -0.83 12.72 -3.44
C TYR A 118 -1.60 12.51 -2.13
N TRP A 119 -0.98 11.81 -1.16
CA TRP A 119 -1.58 11.50 0.12
C TRP A 119 -1.13 12.46 1.21
N ASP A 120 -2.04 12.77 2.12
CA ASP A 120 -1.81 13.57 3.33
C ASP A 120 -2.83 13.19 4.40
N ILE A 121 -2.81 11.92 4.80
CA ILE A 121 -3.72 11.41 5.83
C ILE A 121 -3.13 11.53 7.23
N SER A 122 -3.99 11.47 8.25
CA SER A 122 -3.55 11.35 9.64
C SER A 122 -2.78 10.02 9.88
N PRO A 123 -1.75 10.01 10.74
CA PRO A 123 -1.11 8.76 11.16
C PRO A 123 -2.04 7.82 11.95
N THR A 124 -3.22 8.28 12.32
CA THR A 124 -4.25 7.49 13.01
C THR A 124 -5.48 7.25 12.14
N MET A 125 -5.37 7.50 10.83
CA MET A 125 -6.47 7.24 9.89
C MET A 125 -6.75 5.75 9.85
N LYS A 126 -8.02 5.39 10.05
CA LYS A 126 -8.54 4.03 9.89
C LYS A 126 -8.73 3.70 8.41
N PRO A 127 -8.92 2.43 8.04
CA PRO A 127 -9.39 2.09 6.70
C PRO A 127 -10.69 2.84 6.37
N TYR A 128 -10.81 3.37 5.15
CA TYR A 128 -11.91 4.23 4.73
C TYR A 128 -12.16 4.15 3.22
N TYR A 129 -13.33 4.60 2.79
CA TYR A 129 -13.64 4.75 1.37
C TYR A 129 -13.32 6.18 0.90
N PRO A 130 -12.33 6.36 0.00
CA PRO A 130 -11.91 7.69 -0.44
C PRO A 130 -13.00 8.43 -1.22
N SER A 131 -13.16 9.71 -0.92
CA SER A 131 -14.04 10.59 -1.70
C SER A 131 -13.56 10.73 -3.14
N ARG A 132 -14.50 10.74 -4.09
CA ARG A 132 -14.22 10.96 -5.54
C ARG A 132 -13.70 12.36 -5.86
N THR A 133 -13.72 13.29 -4.90
CA THR A 133 -13.21 14.66 -5.08
C THR A 133 -11.97 14.96 -4.24
N ASN A 134 -11.71 14.16 -3.21
CA ASN A 134 -10.53 14.30 -2.35
C ASN A 134 -10.19 12.96 -1.69
N GLN A 135 -9.25 12.24 -2.25
CA GLN A 135 -8.86 10.91 -1.78
C GLN A 135 -8.38 10.85 -0.32
N ASN A 136 -8.00 11.97 0.28
CA ASN A 136 -7.53 12.04 1.66
C ASN A 136 -8.68 12.12 2.70
N ARG A 137 -9.91 11.97 2.27
CA ARG A 137 -11.11 12.12 3.12
C ARG A 137 -12.19 11.14 2.70
N GLU A 138 -13.03 10.79 3.67
CA GLU A 138 -14.31 10.13 3.44
C GLU A 138 -15.36 11.10 2.92
N ASN A 139 -16.28 10.58 2.10
CA ASN A 139 -17.52 11.25 1.74
C ASN A 139 -18.57 10.18 1.36
N PRO A 140 -19.31 9.63 2.32
CA PRO A 140 -20.23 8.53 2.08
C PRO A 140 -21.28 8.78 0.98
N ALA A 141 -21.55 10.03 0.66
CA ALA A 141 -22.46 10.39 -0.44
C ALA A 141 -21.80 10.34 -1.83
N ASN A 142 -20.46 10.29 -1.90
CA ASN A 142 -19.70 10.33 -3.16
C ASN A 142 -18.28 9.76 -2.99
N GLU A 143 -18.19 8.44 -2.80
CA GLU A 143 -16.93 7.72 -2.55
C GLU A 143 -16.66 6.67 -3.62
N PHE A 144 -15.39 6.22 -3.68
CA PHE A 144 -15.00 5.04 -4.44
C PHE A 144 -15.35 3.78 -3.65
N PRO A 145 -15.77 2.68 -4.30
CA PRO A 145 -15.99 1.38 -3.64
C PRO A 145 -14.69 0.59 -3.45
N VAL A 146 -13.56 1.27 -3.39
CA VAL A 146 -12.23 0.71 -3.14
C VAL A 146 -11.80 1.17 -1.75
N LEU A 147 -11.70 0.22 -0.82
CA LEU A 147 -11.30 0.51 0.55
C LEU A 147 -9.81 0.91 0.58
N GLU A 148 -9.52 2.08 1.10
CA GLU A 148 -8.15 2.48 1.37
C GLU A 148 -7.71 1.97 2.75
N ILE A 149 -6.66 1.15 2.78
CA ILE A 149 -6.04 0.63 4.00
C ILE A 149 -4.73 1.38 4.21
N PRO A 150 -4.68 2.40 5.09
CA PRO A 150 -3.54 3.27 5.21
C PRO A 150 -2.23 2.57 5.61
N ASP A 151 -1.12 2.98 4.99
CA ASP A 151 0.25 2.70 5.44
C ASP A 151 0.63 3.75 6.51
N ASN A 152 -0.06 3.68 7.66
CA ASN A 152 0.01 4.64 8.75
C ASN A 152 1.11 4.32 9.78
N GLY A 153 1.63 3.08 9.80
CA GLY A 153 2.71 2.63 10.68
C GLY A 153 4.10 3.05 10.24
N ALA A 154 4.24 3.47 9.00
CA ALA A 154 5.49 3.84 8.35
C ALA A 154 6.33 2.65 7.84
N ASP A 155 7.33 2.96 7.03
CA ASP A 155 8.16 1.98 6.39
C ASP A 155 9.53 1.84 7.09
N SER A 156 9.95 0.59 7.33
CA SER A 156 11.17 0.26 8.07
C SER A 156 12.46 0.69 7.34
N TYR A 157 12.37 0.93 6.05
CA TYR A 157 13.46 1.48 5.25
C TYR A 157 13.81 2.92 5.64
N ALA A 158 12.80 3.80 5.78
CA ALA A 158 12.97 5.23 5.98
C ALA A 158 12.85 5.68 7.44
N TYR A 159 12.16 4.92 8.28
CA TYR A 159 11.85 5.31 9.65
C TYR A 159 12.67 4.51 10.67
N SER A 160 12.97 5.15 11.82
CA SER A 160 13.59 4.45 12.95
C SER A 160 12.57 3.54 13.66
N ALA A 161 13.06 2.59 14.46
CA ALA A 161 12.21 1.79 15.33
C ALA A 161 11.38 2.68 16.27
N ALA A 162 11.98 3.73 16.83
CA ALA A 162 11.30 4.68 17.71
C ALA A 162 10.14 5.41 17.00
N ASP A 163 10.32 5.81 15.74
CA ASP A 163 9.26 6.44 14.96
C ASP A 163 8.10 5.46 14.68
N MET A 164 8.42 4.22 14.31
CA MET A 164 7.42 3.18 14.08
C MET A 164 6.67 2.82 15.39
N ILE A 165 7.37 2.73 16.53
CA ILE A 165 6.77 2.53 17.85
C ILE A 165 5.86 3.72 18.21
N LYS A 166 6.30 4.94 17.92
CA LYS A 166 5.45 6.13 18.13
C LYS A 166 4.16 6.06 17.31
N ARG A 167 4.21 5.57 16.07
CA ARG A 167 3.01 5.36 15.24
C ARG A 167 2.09 4.32 15.88
N PHE A 168 2.66 3.21 16.37
CA PHE A 168 1.90 2.20 17.10
C PHE A 168 1.20 2.79 18.33
N THR A 169 1.94 3.49 19.20
CA THR A 169 1.37 4.08 20.43
C THR A 169 0.30 5.13 20.16
N LEU A 170 0.45 5.93 19.09
CA LEU A 170 -0.59 6.88 18.67
C LEU A 170 -1.90 6.17 18.29
N ASN A 171 -1.82 5.01 17.67
CA ASN A 171 -2.98 4.22 17.25
C ASN A 171 -3.56 3.38 18.39
N LEU A 172 -2.74 2.92 19.33
CA LEU A 172 -3.18 2.18 20.51
C LEU A 172 -3.86 3.13 21.53
N GLY A 173 -3.50 4.43 21.55
CA GLY A 173 -4.01 5.39 22.52
C GLY A 173 -3.69 4.97 23.96
N ASP A 174 -4.67 5.06 24.85
CA ASP A 174 -4.55 4.66 26.27
C ASP A 174 -4.63 3.13 26.49
N GLY A 175 -4.58 2.34 25.41
CA GLY A 175 -4.64 0.88 25.46
C GLY A 175 -6.03 0.28 25.58
N ILE A 176 -7.08 1.12 25.70
CA ILE A 176 -8.48 0.70 25.69
C ILE A 176 -9.13 1.28 24.44
N LEU A 177 -9.22 0.47 23.40
CA LEU A 177 -9.90 0.86 22.17
C LEU A 177 -11.39 0.46 22.25
N THR A 178 -12.26 1.39 21.95
CA THR A 178 -13.72 1.15 21.84
C THR A 178 -14.07 0.59 20.47
N GLU A 179 -13.18 0.75 19.50
CA GLU A 179 -13.37 0.28 18.11
C GLU A 179 -12.04 -0.25 17.56
N PRO A 180 -12.07 -1.16 16.59
CA PRO A 180 -10.88 -1.64 15.91
C PRO A 180 -10.06 -0.49 15.32
N GLN A 181 -8.74 -0.62 15.41
CA GLN A 181 -7.77 0.27 14.78
C GLN A 181 -6.78 -0.58 13.98
N GLN A 182 -6.31 -0.05 12.87
CA GLN A 182 -5.36 -0.72 12.00
C GLN A 182 -4.04 0.04 12.00
N VAL A 183 -2.92 -0.69 12.02
CA VAL A 183 -1.58 -0.15 11.78
C VAL A 183 -0.88 -1.04 10.75
N THR A 184 -0.48 -0.45 9.64
CA THR A 184 0.27 -1.16 8.59
C THR A 184 1.71 -0.68 8.59
N TYR A 185 2.64 -1.63 8.67
CA TYR A 185 4.07 -1.42 8.45
C TYR A 185 4.50 -2.01 7.12
N LEU A 186 5.46 -1.37 6.49
CA LEU A 186 5.99 -1.78 5.21
C LEU A 186 7.50 -2.03 5.31
N SER A 187 7.96 -3.07 4.63
CA SER A 187 9.38 -3.30 4.36
C SER A 187 9.57 -3.73 2.90
N HIS A 188 10.80 -3.61 2.43
CA HIS A 188 11.18 -4.02 1.08
C HIS A 188 12.16 -5.20 1.17
N PRO A 189 11.79 -6.42 0.79
CA PRO A 189 12.69 -7.58 0.86
C PRO A 189 14.02 -7.36 0.16
N HIS A 190 14.02 -6.52 -0.87
CA HIS A 190 15.18 -6.16 -1.67
C HIS A 190 16.24 -5.38 -0.87
N TRP A 191 15.82 -4.58 0.11
CA TRP A 191 16.71 -3.73 0.92
C TRP A 191 16.76 -4.15 2.39
N PHE A 192 16.14 -5.26 2.73
CA PHE A 192 16.00 -5.73 4.12
C PHE A 192 17.34 -6.16 4.71
N ASP A 193 18.20 -5.18 4.94
CA ASP A 193 19.53 -5.33 5.53
C ASP A 193 19.50 -5.54 7.05
N ASP A 194 20.65 -5.74 7.66
CA ASP A 194 20.77 -5.96 9.10
C ASP A 194 20.21 -4.79 9.94
N LYS A 195 20.31 -3.56 9.44
CA LYS A 195 19.78 -2.37 10.14
C LYS A 195 18.26 -2.37 10.11
N GLU A 196 17.69 -2.64 8.96
CA GLU A 196 16.24 -2.72 8.82
C GLU A 196 15.67 -3.89 9.64
N GLN A 197 16.34 -5.04 9.62
CA GLN A 197 16.00 -6.18 10.47
C GLN A 197 16.04 -5.82 11.96
N ALA A 198 17.06 -5.09 12.40
CA ALA A 198 17.17 -4.64 13.79
C ALA A 198 16.00 -3.73 14.18
N ARG A 199 15.64 -2.76 13.33
CA ARG A 199 14.50 -1.84 13.56
C ARG A 199 13.18 -2.61 13.66
N VAL A 200 12.95 -3.53 12.73
CA VAL A 200 11.72 -4.36 12.71
C VAL A 200 11.66 -5.27 13.93
N ARG A 201 12.79 -5.85 14.33
CA ARG A 201 12.86 -6.69 15.55
C ARG A 201 12.53 -5.86 16.81
N GLU A 202 13.08 -4.67 16.94
CA GLU A 202 12.79 -3.78 18.06
C GLU A 202 11.30 -3.40 18.09
N LEU A 203 10.72 -3.02 16.95
CA LEU A 203 9.30 -2.73 16.80
C LEU A 203 8.43 -3.90 17.26
N PHE A 204 8.64 -5.08 16.72
CA PHE A 204 7.80 -6.24 17.06
C PHE A 204 8.04 -6.74 18.49
N THR A 205 9.24 -6.58 19.05
CA THR A 205 9.49 -6.84 20.46
C THR A 205 8.68 -5.88 21.36
N TYR A 206 8.53 -4.62 20.94
CA TYR A 206 7.67 -3.67 21.63
C TYR A 206 6.18 -4.06 21.52
N ILE A 207 5.70 -4.35 20.33
CA ILE A 207 4.29 -4.71 20.06
C ILE A 207 3.90 -6.01 20.78
N ALA A 208 4.82 -6.98 20.87
CA ALA A 208 4.58 -8.26 21.54
C ALA A 208 4.12 -8.13 23.01
N ARG A 209 4.35 -6.99 23.66
CA ARG A 209 3.86 -6.72 25.02
C ARG A 209 2.34 -6.62 25.11
N TYR A 210 1.68 -6.40 23.97
CA TYR A 210 0.23 -6.20 23.85
C TYR A 210 -0.48 -7.41 23.28
N ASN A 211 0.27 -8.43 22.82
CA ASN A 211 -0.29 -9.71 22.44
C ASN A 211 -0.45 -10.60 23.65
N ASN A 212 -1.42 -11.50 23.63
CA ASN A 212 -1.48 -12.60 24.59
C ASN A 212 -1.26 -13.95 23.89
N ALA A 213 -1.08 -15.02 24.69
CA ALA A 213 -0.78 -16.36 24.19
C ALA A 213 -1.89 -16.93 23.30
N ASP A 214 -3.12 -16.49 23.50
CA ASP A 214 -4.31 -16.99 22.81
C ASP A 214 -4.73 -16.09 21.63
N ASP A 215 -3.90 -15.11 21.27
CA ASP A 215 -4.15 -14.11 20.23
C ASP A 215 -5.46 -13.31 20.41
N HIS A 216 -5.84 -13.12 21.67
CA HIS A 216 -7.01 -12.35 22.09
C HIS A 216 -6.64 -11.02 22.73
N GLY A 217 -5.36 -10.66 22.69
CA GLY A 217 -4.83 -9.43 23.29
C GLY A 217 -5.40 -8.21 22.62
N PRO A 218 -5.11 -7.00 23.11
CA PRO A 218 -5.54 -5.78 22.43
C PRO A 218 -4.93 -5.64 21.03
N VAL A 219 -3.90 -6.42 20.71
CA VAL A 219 -3.23 -6.44 19.41
C VAL A 219 -3.21 -7.84 18.82
N VAL A 220 -3.61 -7.96 17.56
CA VAL A 220 -3.53 -9.18 16.76
C VAL A 220 -2.81 -8.87 15.44
N TYR A 221 -2.03 -9.83 14.93
CA TYR A 221 -1.45 -9.73 13.60
C TYR A 221 -2.47 -10.18 12.56
N SER A 222 -2.70 -9.34 11.55
CA SER A 222 -3.69 -9.61 10.52
C SER A 222 -3.10 -9.47 9.11
N LYS A 223 -3.78 -10.06 8.13
CA LYS A 223 -3.45 -9.90 6.71
C LYS A 223 -4.32 -8.81 6.11
N THR A 224 -3.81 -8.11 5.11
CA THR A 224 -4.52 -6.99 4.44
C THR A 224 -5.91 -7.39 3.92
N ASN A 225 -6.06 -8.61 3.39
CA ASN A 225 -7.37 -9.08 2.94
C ASN A 225 -8.37 -9.28 4.11
N VAL A 226 -7.90 -9.72 5.27
CA VAL A 226 -8.75 -9.87 6.47
C VAL A 226 -9.19 -8.49 6.97
N ILE A 227 -8.29 -7.51 6.92
CA ILE A 227 -8.63 -6.12 7.23
C ILE A 227 -9.65 -5.60 6.24
N ALA A 228 -9.45 -5.82 4.93
CA ALA A 228 -10.42 -5.44 3.91
C ALA A 228 -11.81 -6.02 4.19
N ASP A 229 -11.89 -7.32 4.49
CA ASP A 229 -13.15 -8.00 4.78
C ASP A 229 -13.83 -7.44 6.04
N GLN A 230 -13.06 -7.05 7.07
CA GLN A 230 -13.60 -6.52 8.34
C GLN A 230 -14.15 -5.09 8.21
N TRP A 231 -13.57 -4.27 7.32
CA TRP A 231 -14.00 -2.88 7.12
C TRP A 231 -14.99 -2.70 5.97
N SER A 232 -15.24 -3.74 5.17
CA SER A 232 -16.23 -3.70 4.07
C SER A 232 -17.65 -4.07 4.49
N ASN A 233 -17.88 -4.36 5.78
CA ASN A 233 -19.19 -4.77 6.33
C ASN A 233 -19.84 -3.68 7.16
#